data_96a38975e61f0f594ed78833ced11729
#
_entry.id   96a38975e61f0f594ed78833ced11729
#
_cell.length_a   1.000
_cell.length_b   1.000
_cell.length_c   1.000
_cell.angle_alpha   90.00
_cell.angle_beta   90.00
_cell.angle_gamma   90.00
#
_symmetry.space_group_name_H-M   'P 1'
#
loop_
_entity.id
_entity.type
_entity.pdbx_description
1 polymer ?
#
loop_
_entity_poly.entity_id
_entity_poly.type
_entity_poly.pdbx_seq_one_letter_code
_entity_poly.pdbx_strand_id
1 'polypeptide(L)'
;MRLIGWAIALAAAGLTPAAAQTPPSQSSPTTGAAPAATPPAGTAQDATTPDPAQPEAVVPGSVGHMIPTPGIGEPDGRKGLQDQVTPIGREAASFHDGPLMIVSVAISILVLVLLIYAIIRFRRGANPTPSRNSHNTLIEVIWTLVPVLILVGIAIPSIKLLRHQYSPPPADLTVKVTGHQWYWSYEYPDNGVSFDSYMLKEKNDPTRQANQRARTDDDGPPLLAVDNRLVIPQGKVVKFIVTADDVIHSFAVPAFWVKQDANPGQLHETWVKVDRPGVYFGQCSELCGARHGFMPIAVEVVPPAQYAQWVASKGGHMAGAAPPAPDSTAATQLTPTNAAPAAAQPAPATGTADGNAVEQAATNQPATAQN
;
A
#
# COMPACT_ATOMS: atom_id res chain seq x y z
N MET A 1 -15.59 -55.12 -7.73
CA MET A 1 -15.06 -53.76 -8.02
C MET A 1 -14.23 -53.29 -6.83
N ARG A 2 -12.93 -53.19 -7.01
CA ARG A 2 -11.94 -52.94 -5.95
C ARG A 2 -11.82 -51.46 -5.73
N LEU A 3 -12.15 -50.97 -4.53
CA LEU A 3 -11.94 -49.60 -4.09
C LEU A 3 -10.51 -49.47 -3.56
N ILE A 4 -9.74 -48.63 -4.20
CA ILE A 4 -8.36 -48.27 -3.85
C ILE A 4 -8.42 -47.30 -2.66
N GLY A 5 -7.95 -47.78 -1.49
CA GLY A 5 -7.77 -46.92 -0.32
C GLY A 5 -6.49 -46.10 -0.45
N TRP A 6 -6.60 -44.80 -0.36
CA TRP A 6 -5.47 -43.89 -0.18
C TRP A 6 -5.17 -43.77 1.31
N ALA A 7 -4.08 -44.36 1.74
CA ALA A 7 -3.53 -44.16 3.07
C ALA A 7 -2.62 -42.92 3.02
N ILE A 8 -3.03 -41.84 3.70
CA ILE A 8 -2.15 -40.70 3.97
C ILE A 8 -1.29 -41.05 5.18
N ALA A 9 -0.03 -41.35 4.93
CA ALA A 9 0.98 -41.52 5.97
C ALA A 9 1.43 -40.12 6.46
N LEU A 10 1.01 -39.73 7.65
CA LEU A 10 1.61 -38.60 8.36
C LEU A 10 2.98 -39.03 8.90
N ALA A 11 4.04 -38.56 8.27
CA ALA A 11 5.40 -38.64 8.81
C ALA A 11 5.54 -37.63 9.98
N ALA A 12 5.59 -38.14 11.19
CA ALA A 12 5.98 -37.37 12.37
C ALA A 12 7.49 -37.12 12.30
N ALA A 13 7.90 -35.96 11.80
CA ALA A 13 9.26 -35.46 11.95
C ALA A 13 9.45 -34.98 13.37
N GLY A 14 10.34 -35.64 14.13
CA GLY A 14 10.69 -35.27 15.48
C GLY A 14 11.38 -33.92 15.54
N LEU A 15 10.76 -32.99 16.22
CA LEU A 15 11.34 -31.72 16.62
C LEU A 15 12.23 -31.93 17.85
N THR A 16 13.54 -31.95 17.68
CA THR A 16 14.48 -31.78 18.77
C THR A 16 14.49 -30.30 19.19
N PRO A 17 14.39 -29.98 20.49
CA PRO A 17 14.47 -28.59 20.92
C PRO A 17 15.93 -28.08 20.77
N ALA A 18 16.10 -27.03 19.96
CA ALA A 18 17.33 -26.28 19.91
C ALA A 18 17.53 -25.55 21.26
N ALA A 19 18.64 -25.86 21.94
CA ALA A 19 19.06 -25.17 23.15
C ALA A 19 19.32 -23.69 22.84
N ALA A 20 18.59 -22.80 23.51
CA ALA A 20 18.83 -21.37 23.48
C ALA A 20 20.18 -21.06 24.13
N GLN A 21 21.11 -20.52 23.35
CA GLN A 21 22.35 -19.93 23.87
C GLN A 21 22.04 -18.57 24.48
N THR A 22 22.25 -18.43 25.77
CA THR A 22 22.23 -17.17 26.50
C THR A 22 23.44 -16.30 26.10
N PRO A 23 23.24 -15.02 25.73
CA PRO A 23 24.37 -14.11 25.54
C PRO A 23 25.02 -13.74 26.90
N PRO A 24 26.32 -13.44 26.92
CA PRO A 24 27.04 -13.12 28.16
C PRO A 24 26.58 -11.78 28.73
N SER A 25 26.31 -11.78 30.05
CA SER A 25 25.99 -10.60 30.84
C SER A 25 27.16 -9.64 30.89
N GLN A 26 27.02 -8.42 30.43
CA GLN A 26 27.92 -7.32 30.72
C GLN A 26 27.52 -6.68 32.04
N SER A 27 28.44 -6.69 32.96
CA SER A 27 28.38 -6.05 34.28
C SER A 27 28.41 -4.53 34.15
N SER A 28 27.38 -3.86 34.66
CA SER A 28 27.35 -2.40 34.84
C SER A 28 28.01 -2.01 36.15
N PRO A 29 28.76 -0.88 36.22
CA PRO A 29 29.27 -0.37 37.45
C PRO A 29 28.20 0.37 38.27
N THR A 30 28.17 0.04 39.55
CA THR A 30 27.36 0.67 40.59
C THR A 30 27.85 2.10 40.85
N THR A 31 27.00 3.11 40.81
CA THR A 31 27.30 4.42 41.43
C THR A 31 26.03 4.99 42.07
N GLY A 32 26.12 5.16 43.37
CA GLY A 32 25.59 6.17 44.25
C GLY A 32 24.10 6.55 44.18
N ALA A 33 23.37 6.11 45.21
CA ALA A 33 22.02 6.61 45.55
C ALA A 33 22.11 8.03 46.15
N ALA A 34 21.24 8.94 45.67
CA ALA A 34 20.86 10.16 46.39
C ALA A 34 19.35 10.12 46.70
N PRO A 35 18.87 10.74 47.81
CA PRO A 35 17.59 10.44 48.40
C PRO A 35 16.40 11.09 47.68
N ALA A 36 15.29 10.35 47.67
CA ALA A 36 14.01 10.74 47.13
C ALA A 36 13.40 11.97 47.86
N ALA A 37 13.02 12.97 47.12
CA ALA A 37 12.11 14.03 47.54
C ALA A 37 10.67 13.64 47.23
N THR A 38 9.79 13.69 48.22
CA THR A 38 8.35 13.43 48.17
C THR A 38 7.68 14.59 47.46
N PRO A 39 6.83 14.39 46.42
CA PRO A 39 6.01 15.44 45.89
C PRO A 39 4.71 15.61 46.71
N PRO A 40 4.17 16.84 46.85
CA PRO A 40 2.96 17.10 47.59
C PRO A 40 1.71 16.62 46.83
N ALA A 41 0.71 16.20 47.59
CA ALA A 41 -0.62 15.80 47.12
C ALA A 41 -1.30 16.96 46.41
N GLY A 42 -1.53 16.80 45.09
CA GLY A 42 -2.30 17.69 44.24
C GLY A 42 -3.68 17.05 43.97
N THR A 43 -4.68 17.80 44.23
CA THR A 43 -6.13 17.63 44.07
C THR A 43 -6.52 16.97 42.77
N ALA A 44 -7.46 16.00 42.89
CA ALA A 44 -8.19 15.37 41.77
C ALA A 44 -8.83 16.47 40.89
N GLN A 45 -8.40 16.54 39.63
CA GLN A 45 -9.10 17.30 38.61
C GLN A 45 -9.89 16.35 37.73
N ASP A 46 -11.12 16.73 37.59
CA ASP A 46 -12.22 16.19 36.81
C ASP A 46 -11.80 15.70 35.42
N ALA A 47 -12.28 14.52 35.06
CA ALA A 47 -12.06 13.93 33.74
C ALA A 47 -12.89 14.70 32.70
N THR A 48 -12.28 15.75 32.13
CA THR A 48 -12.82 16.42 30.94
C THR A 48 -12.53 15.54 29.70
N THR A 49 -13.58 15.22 29.01
CA THR A 49 -13.62 14.61 27.68
C THR A 49 -12.58 15.28 26.77
N PRO A 50 -11.75 14.53 26.02
CA PRO A 50 -10.82 15.18 25.08
C PRO A 50 -11.63 15.85 23.97
N ASP A 51 -11.50 17.17 23.92
CA ASP A 51 -11.90 18.02 22.80
C ASP A 51 -11.23 17.51 21.51
N PRO A 52 -11.92 17.42 20.36
CA PRO A 52 -11.29 17.05 19.10
C PRO A 52 -10.16 18.03 18.79
N ALA A 53 -8.92 17.53 18.84
CA ALA A 53 -7.70 18.29 18.67
C ALA A 53 -7.83 19.25 17.47
N GLN A 54 -7.80 20.55 17.78
CA GLN A 54 -7.62 21.59 16.78
C GLN A 54 -6.31 21.31 16.04
N PRO A 55 -6.24 21.51 14.71
CA PRO A 55 -4.99 21.35 13.98
C PRO A 55 -3.94 22.29 14.56
N GLU A 56 -2.85 21.73 15.05
CA GLU A 56 -1.72 22.52 15.54
C GLU A 56 -1.30 23.53 14.47
N ALA A 57 -1.03 24.75 14.94
CA ALA A 57 -0.69 25.89 14.10
C ALA A 57 0.51 25.55 13.20
N VAL A 58 0.27 25.49 11.91
CA VAL A 58 1.28 25.33 10.86
C VAL A 58 2.32 26.46 11.03
N VAL A 59 3.55 26.10 11.28
CA VAL A 59 4.67 27.05 11.34
C VAL A 59 4.80 27.68 9.95
N PRO A 60 4.64 29.02 9.80
CA PRO A 60 4.79 29.67 8.52
C PRO A 60 6.26 29.58 8.09
N GLY A 61 6.55 28.84 7.02
CA GLY A 61 7.87 28.80 6.40
C GLY A 61 8.32 27.48 5.80
N SER A 62 7.77 26.33 6.18
CA SER A 62 8.14 25.04 5.59
C SER A 62 7.03 24.54 4.66
N VAL A 63 7.12 24.91 3.40
CA VAL A 63 6.23 24.39 2.36
C VAL A 63 6.55 22.92 2.16
N GLY A 64 5.57 22.03 2.50
CA GLY A 64 5.69 20.60 2.23
C GLY A 64 6.61 19.84 3.20
N HIS A 65 6.55 20.14 4.51
CA HIS A 65 7.29 19.37 5.51
C HIS A 65 6.55 19.34 6.86
N MET A 66 5.45 18.60 6.88
CA MET A 66 4.74 18.33 8.14
C MET A 66 5.51 17.29 8.96
N ILE A 67 5.54 17.49 10.27
CA ILE A 67 6.07 16.47 11.19
C ILE A 67 5.01 15.37 11.35
N PRO A 68 5.37 14.09 11.24
CA PRO A 68 4.44 12.98 11.51
C PRO A 68 3.90 13.04 12.93
N THR A 69 2.61 12.75 13.08
CA THR A 69 1.96 12.72 14.39
C THR A 69 1.88 11.28 14.88
N PRO A 70 2.47 10.92 16.04
CA PRO A 70 2.44 9.57 16.57
C PRO A 70 1.01 8.99 16.64
N GLY A 71 0.84 7.76 16.16
CA GLY A 71 -0.46 7.07 16.12
C GLY A 71 -1.39 7.47 14.98
N ILE A 72 -0.95 8.38 14.09
CA ILE A 72 -1.72 8.80 12.92
C ILE A 72 -0.93 8.47 11.65
N GLY A 73 -1.51 7.62 10.81
CA GLY A 73 -0.89 7.27 9.53
C GLY A 73 0.37 6.41 9.64
N GLU A 74 0.73 5.96 10.82
CA GLU A 74 1.87 5.09 11.08
C GLU A 74 1.46 3.83 11.86
N PRO A 75 2.25 2.75 11.81
CA PRO A 75 2.02 1.57 12.63
C PRO A 75 2.21 1.90 14.13
N ASP A 76 1.18 1.67 14.93
CA ASP A 76 1.17 1.94 16.37
C ASP A 76 1.24 0.68 17.26
N GLY A 77 1.44 -0.49 16.63
CA GLY A 77 1.50 -1.78 17.32
C GLY A 77 0.15 -2.35 17.76
N ARG A 78 -0.97 -1.69 17.47
CA ARG A 78 -2.31 -2.23 17.70
C ARG A 78 -2.57 -3.47 16.84
N LYS A 79 -3.45 -4.35 17.31
CA LYS A 79 -3.89 -5.53 16.54
C LYS A 79 -5.05 -5.25 15.59
N GLY A 80 -5.56 -4.04 15.54
CA GLY A 80 -6.65 -3.60 14.71
C GLY A 80 -6.20 -2.85 13.47
N LEU A 81 -7.17 -2.33 12.74
CA LEU A 81 -6.93 -1.43 11.62
C LEU A 81 -6.37 -0.10 12.11
N GLN A 82 -5.53 0.56 11.30
CA GLN A 82 -5.15 1.94 11.54
C GLN A 82 -6.38 2.85 11.48
N ASP A 83 -6.31 4.01 12.14
CA ASP A 83 -7.38 5.01 12.08
C ASP A 83 -7.60 5.46 10.64
N GLN A 84 -8.84 5.32 10.17
CA GLN A 84 -9.19 5.59 8.78
C GLN A 84 -9.53 7.07 8.59
N VAL A 85 -8.86 7.71 7.65
CA VAL A 85 -8.97 9.15 7.37
C VAL A 85 -9.69 9.47 6.06
N THR A 86 -10.26 8.44 5.41
CA THR A 86 -11.08 8.56 4.21
C THR A 86 -12.51 8.07 4.46
N PRO A 87 -13.53 8.58 3.75
CA PRO A 87 -14.90 8.06 3.85
C PRO A 87 -14.99 6.56 3.56
N ILE A 88 -14.31 6.08 2.51
CA ILE A 88 -14.29 4.66 2.13
C ILE A 88 -13.61 3.83 3.21
N GLY A 89 -12.48 4.30 3.75
CA GLY A 89 -11.79 3.61 4.83
C GLY A 89 -12.66 3.45 6.08
N ARG A 90 -13.41 4.49 6.46
CA ARG A 90 -14.35 4.41 7.59
C ARG A 90 -15.51 3.46 7.32
N GLU A 91 -16.08 3.44 6.09
CA GLU A 91 -17.11 2.46 5.69
C GLU A 91 -16.55 1.04 5.78
N ALA A 92 -15.35 0.82 5.26
CA ALA A 92 -14.67 -0.47 5.29
C ALA A 92 -14.34 -0.95 6.73
N ALA A 93 -13.79 -0.06 7.56
CA ALA A 93 -13.49 -0.38 8.96
C ALA A 93 -14.76 -0.71 9.76
N SER A 94 -15.83 0.05 9.58
CA SER A 94 -17.12 -0.22 10.21
C SER A 94 -17.69 -1.58 9.79
N PHE A 95 -17.56 -1.95 8.53
CA PHE A 95 -18.00 -3.25 8.03
C PHE A 95 -17.13 -4.39 8.56
N HIS A 96 -15.79 -4.19 8.61
CA HIS A 96 -14.84 -5.16 9.13
C HIS A 96 -15.01 -5.41 10.62
N ASP A 97 -14.97 -4.34 11.44
CA ASP A 97 -14.98 -4.46 12.91
C ASP A 97 -16.36 -4.81 13.47
N GLY A 98 -17.42 -4.46 12.75
CA GLY A 98 -18.80 -4.80 13.11
C GLY A 98 -19.20 -6.20 12.62
N PRO A 99 -19.95 -6.29 11.52
CA PRO A 99 -20.59 -7.55 11.13
C PRO A 99 -19.60 -8.66 10.80
N LEU A 100 -18.49 -8.38 10.11
CA LEU A 100 -17.53 -9.43 9.74
C LEU A 100 -16.82 -10.01 10.95
N MET A 101 -16.36 -9.18 11.88
CA MET A 101 -15.66 -9.62 13.08
C MET A 101 -16.61 -10.42 14.00
N ILE A 102 -17.85 -9.95 14.18
CA ILE A 102 -18.86 -10.66 14.98
C ILE A 102 -19.12 -12.05 14.41
N VAL A 103 -19.36 -12.17 13.09
CA VAL A 103 -19.62 -13.46 12.43
C VAL A 103 -18.40 -14.37 12.54
N SER A 104 -17.20 -13.85 12.29
CA SER A 104 -15.95 -14.64 12.34
C SER A 104 -15.67 -15.17 13.74
N VAL A 105 -15.87 -14.35 14.78
CA VAL A 105 -15.70 -14.76 16.19
C VAL A 105 -16.77 -15.79 16.59
N ALA A 106 -18.03 -15.57 16.21
CA ALA A 106 -19.12 -16.51 16.52
C ALA A 106 -18.86 -17.90 15.88
N ILE A 107 -18.45 -17.94 14.62
CA ILE A 107 -18.10 -19.19 13.93
C ILE A 107 -16.88 -19.85 14.59
N SER A 108 -15.86 -19.09 14.95
CA SER A 108 -14.65 -19.62 15.62
C SER A 108 -14.99 -20.24 16.98
N ILE A 109 -15.84 -19.59 17.78
CA ILE A 109 -16.35 -20.13 19.06
C ILE A 109 -17.17 -21.38 18.83
N LEU A 110 -18.08 -21.37 17.85
CA LEU A 110 -18.89 -22.56 17.51
C LEU A 110 -18.01 -23.76 17.17
N VAL A 111 -17.02 -23.56 16.29
CA VAL A 111 -16.09 -24.62 15.88
C VAL A 111 -15.29 -25.14 17.08
N LEU A 112 -14.78 -24.22 17.92
CA LEU A 112 -14.04 -24.59 19.13
C LEU A 112 -14.89 -25.44 20.09
N VAL A 113 -16.13 -25.05 20.34
CA VAL A 113 -17.07 -25.78 21.21
C VAL A 113 -17.36 -27.18 20.63
N LEU A 114 -17.60 -27.26 19.31
CA LEU A 114 -17.84 -28.56 18.65
C LEU A 114 -16.61 -29.47 18.71
N LEU A 115 -15.41 -28.93 18.56
CA LEU A 115 -14.16 -29.69 18.70
C LEU A 115 -13.98 -30.21 20.14
N ILE A 116 -14.16 -29.35 21.15
CA ILE A 116 -14.08 -29.76 22.55
C ILE A 116 -15.11 -30.84 22.86
N TYR A 117 -16.36 -30.64 22.41
CA TYR A 117 -17.42 -31.64 22.56
C TYR A 117 -17.03 -32.98 21.92
N ALA A 118 -16.52 -32.96 20.69
CA ALA A 118 -16.09 -34.17 19.98
C ALA A 118 -14.95 -34.90 20.72
N ILE A 119 -13.94 -34.17 21.19
CA ILE A 119 -12.80 -34.71 21.94
C ILE A 119 -13.28 -35.40 23.25
N ILE A 120 -14.17 -34.75 23.99
CA ILE A 120 -14.64 -35.30 25.26
C ILE A 120 -15.62 -36.48 25.04
N ARG A 121 -16.58 -36.31 24.15
CA ARG A 121 -17.70 -37.26 23.96
C ARG A 121 -17.28 -38.51 23.21
N PHE A 122 -16.41 -38.38 22.20
CA PHE A 122 -16.05 -39.48 21.31
C PHE A 122 -14.63 -40.06 21.56
N ARG A 123 -14.00 -39.72 22.70
CA ARG A 123 -12.74 -40.35 23.09
C ARG A 123 -12.93 -41.87 23.27
N ARG A 124 -11.89 -42.67 23.01
CA ARG A 124 -11.93 -44.14 23.06
C ARG A 124 -12.52 -44.69 24.38
N GLY A 125 -12.16 -44.07 25.52
CA GLY A 125 -12.66 -44.51 26.84
C GLY A 125 -14.15 -44.22 27.08
N ALA A 126 -14.71 -43.17 26.44
CA ALA A 126 -16.11 -42.80 26.57
C ALA A 126 -17.02 -43.41 25.48
N ASN A 127 -16.43 -43.88 24.38
CA ASN A 127 -17.15 -44.45 23.24
C ASN A 127 -16.36 -45.60 22.62
N PRO A 128 -16.28 -46.76 23.33
CA PRO A 128 -15.49 -47.91 22.91
C PRO A 128 -16.01 -48.57 21.62
N THR A 129 -17.33 -48.47 21.37
CA THR A 129 -17.96 -49.01 20.16
C THR A 129 -18.48 -47.85 19.31
N PRO A 130 -17.81 -47.48 18.20
CA PRO A 130 -18.25 -46.41 17.34
C PRO A 130 -19.57 -46.74 16.63
N SER A 131 -20.41 -45.73 16.41
CA SER A 131 -21.62 -45.89 15.61
C SER A 131 -21.28 -46.19 14.15
N ARG A 132 -22.04 -47.08 13.54
CA ARG A 132 -21.97 -47.36 12.10
C ARG A 132 -22.83 -46.40 11.26
N ASN A 133 -23.69 -45.62 11.89
CA ASN A 133 -24.51 -44.62 11.23
C ASN A 133 -23.71 -43.32 11.10
N SER A 134 -23.31 -42.95 9.90
CA SER A 134 -22.49 -41.76 9.56
C SER A 134 -23.27 -40.74 8.73
N HIS A 135 -24.59 -40.96 8.55
CA HIS A 135 -25.40 -40.14 7.64
C HIS A 135 -26.58 -39.50 8.39
N ASN A 136 -26.79 -38.20 8.15
CA ASN A 136 -27.95 -37.46 8.63
C ASN A 136 -28.28 -36.30 7.65
N THR A 137 -29.24 -36.56 6.77
CA THR A 137 -29.64 -35.64 5.70
C THR A 137 -30.02 -34.24 6.21
N LEU A 138 -30.70 -34.16 7.36
CA LEU A 138 -31.09 -32.85 7.91
C LEU A 138 -29.88 -32.01 8.31
N ILE A 139 -28.91 -32.60 8.99
CA ILE A 139 -27.67 -31.90 9.38
C ILE A 139 -26.88 -31.52 8.14
N GLU A 140 -26.81 -32.37 7.13
CA GLU A 140 -26.11 -32.11 5.86
C GLU A 140 -26.72 -30.94 5.12
N VAL A 141 -28.04 -30.84 5.05
CA VAL A 141 -28.73 -29.70 4.44
C VAL A 141 -28.46 -28.41 5.25
N ILE A 142 -28.49 -28.48 6.58
CA ILE A 142 -28.24 -27.32 7.44
C ILE A 142 -26.81 -26.80 7.25
N TRP A 143 -25.79 -27.67 7.35
CA TRP A 143 -24.39 -27.21 7.24
C TRP A 143 -24.00 -26.76 5.83
N THR A 144 -24.76 -27.15 4.80
CA THR A 144 -24.59 -26.65 3.42
C THR A 144 -25.30 -25.31 3.24
N LEU A 145 -26.55 -25.20 3.67
CA LEU A 145 -27.38 -24.03 3.40
C LEU A 145 -27.00 -22.82 4.26
N VAL A 146 -26.73 -23.03 5.55
CA VAL A 146 -26.44 -21.92 6.49
C VAL A 146 -25.20 -21.14 6.07
N PRO A 147 -24.05 -21.73 5.73
CA PRO A 147 -22.90 -20.97 5.22
C PRO A 147 -23.20 -20.19 3.93
N VAL A 148 -23.98 -20.75 3.00
CA VAL A 148 -24.39 -20.07 1.78
C VAL A 148 -25.21 -18.82 2.11
N LEU A 149 -26.16 -18.92 3.03
CA LEU A 149 -26.97 -17.76 3.45
C LEU A 149 -26.13 -16.68 4.14
N ILE A 150 -25.15 -17.08 4.96
CA ILE A 150 -24.21 -16.15 5.59
C ILE A 150 -23.41 -15.42 4.53
N LEU A 151 -22.84 -16.14 3.53
CA LEU A 151 -22.08 -15.54 2.44
C LEU A 151 -22.92 -14.58 1.60
N VAL A 152 -24.17 -14.93 1.28
CA VAL A 152 -25.10 -14.03 0.58
C VAL A 152 -25.37 -12.78 1.40
N GLY A 153 -25.57 -12.92 2.72
CA GLY A 153 -25.76 -11.79 3.63
C GLY A 153 -24.55 -10.83 3.66
N ILE A 154 -23.34 -11.38 3.65
CA ILE A 154 -22.08 -10.60 3.62
C ILE A 154 -21.85 -9.97 2.24
N ALA A 155 -22.23 -10.62 1.15
CA ALA A 155 -21.99 -10.16 -0.21
C ALA A 155 -22.67 -8.80 -0.49
N ILE A 156 -23.85 -8.53 0.05
CA ILE A 156 -24.60 -7.31 -0.20
C ILE A 156 -23.81 -6.05 0.20
N PRO A 157 -23.39 -5.87 1.46
CA PRO A 157 -22.59 -4.70 1.88
C PRO A 157 -21.18 -4.72 1.25
N SER A 158 -20.59 -5.89 1.03
CA SER A 158 -19.28 -6.02 0.39
C SER A 158 -19.28 -5.51 -1.04
N ILE A 159 -20.27 -5.88 -1.86
CA ILE A 159 -20.40 -5.40 -3.25
C ILE A 159 -20.66 -3.88 -3.27
N LYS A 160 -21.43 -3.36 -2.31
CA LYS A 160 -21.65 -1.91 -2.18
C LYS A 160 -20.34 -1.18 -1.93
N LEU A 161 -19.56 -1.63 -0.93
CA LEU A 161 -18.25 -1.06 -0.61
C LEU A 161 -17.30 -1.11 -1.82
N LEU A 162 -17.24 -2.26 -2.49
CA LEU A 162 -16.42 -2.46 -3.69
C LEU A 162 -16.80 -1.46 -4.80
N ARG A 163 -18.10 -1.26 -5.04
CA ARG A 163 -18.55 -0.26 -6.02
C ARG A 163 -18.13 1.16 -5.63
N HIS A 164 -18.23 1.54 -4.36
CA HIS A 164 -17.76 2.86 -3.90
C HIS A 164 -16.26 3.04 -4.12
N GLN A 165 -15.48 2.00 -3.90
CA GLN A 165 -14.02 2.01 -4.07
C GLN A 165 -13.60 2.16 -5.54
N TYR A 166 -14.32 1.51 -6.48
CA TYR A 166 -13.99 1.50 -7.91
C TYR A 166 -14.82 2.47 -8.77
N SER A 167 -15.61 3.34 -8.16
CA SER A 167 -16.39 4.37 -8.87
C SER A 167 -15.99 5.76 -8.36
N PRO A 168 -14.82 6.29 -8.81
CA PRO A 168 -14.34 7.59 -8.37
C PRO A 168 -15.30 8.70 -8.81
N PRO A 169 -15.59 9.68 -7.93
CA PRO A 169 -16.19 10.93 -8.35
C PRO A 169 -15.23 11.70 -9.28
N PRO A 170 -15.67 12.78 -9.95
CA PRO A 170 -14.77 13.62 -10.71
C PRO A 170 -13.55 14.03 -9.88
N ALA A 171 -12.35 13.80 -10.43
CA ALA A 171 -11.11 14.07 -9.73
C ALA A 171 -10.77 15.57 -9.74
N ASP A 172 -10.37 16.11 -8.58
CA ASP A 172 -9.80 17.45 -8.46
C ASP A 172 -8.30 17.46 -8.83
N LEU A 173 -7.63 16.31 -8.68
CA LEU A 173 -6.20 16.12 -8.94
C LEU A 173 -5.96 14.70 -9.44
N THR A 174 -5.10 14.58 -10.44
CA THR A 174 -4.59 13.28 -10.90
C THR A 174 -3.12 13.15 -10.56
N VAL A 175 -2.70 12.01 -10.00
CA VAL A 175 -1.31 11.68 -9.76
C VAL A 175 -1.02 10.30 -10.37
N LYS A 176 -0.02 10.23 -11.22
CA LYS A 176 0.52 8.96 -11.69
C LYS A 176 1.58 8.45 -10.71
N VAL A 177 1.47 7.19 -10.36
CA VAL A 177 2.36 6.49 -9.44
C VAL A 177 3.00 5.35 -10.19
N THR A 178 4.32 5.35 -10.28
CA THR A 178 5.07 4.28 -10.97
C THR A 178 5.98 3.58 -9.97
N GLY A 179 5.85 2.26 -9.86
CA GLY A 179 6.72 1.41 -9.05
C GLY A 179 7.97 1.01 -9.82
N HIS A 180 9.13 1.08 -9.15
CA HIS A 180 10.43 0.66 -9.66
C HIS A 180 11.15 -0.21 -8.63
N GLN A 181 12.16 -0.94 -9.00
CA GLN A 181 13.05 -1.69 -8.10
C GLN A 181 14.18 -0.77 -7.59
N TRP A 182 14.17 -0.17 -6.42
CA TRP A 182 13.14 -0.24 -5.35
C TRP A 182 12.91 1.17 -4.85
N TYR A 183 12.01 1.89 -5.53
CA TYR A 183 11.57 3.25 -5.21
C TYR A 183 10.24 3.53 -5.92
N TRP A 184 9.64 4.69 -5.66
CA TRP A 184 8.44 5.16 -6.32
C TRP A 184 8.71 6.45 -7.08
N SER A 185 8.13 6.60 -8.28
CA SER A 185 8.07 7.86 -9.01
C SER A 185 6.65 8.40 -8.97
N TYR A 186 6.55 9.71 -8.78
CA TYR A 186 5.28 10.45 -8.76
C TYR A 186 5.29 11.50 -9.84
N GLU A 187 4.21 11.53 -10.63
CA GLU A 187 3.99 12.51 -11.68
C GLU A 187 2.62 13.15 -11.50
N TYR A 188 2.56 14.48 -11.55
CA TYR A 188 1.35 15.29 -11.44
C TYR A 188 1.09 15.95 -12.79
N PRO A 189 0.38 15.27 -13.71
CA PRO A 189 0.19 15.77 -15.09
C PRO A 189 -0.45 17.15 -15.13
N ASP A 190 -1.43 17.38 -14.22
CA ASP A 190 -2.17 18.64 -14.16
C ASP A 190 -1.33 19.83 -13.63
N ASN A 191 -0.21 19.55 -12.98
CA ASN A 191 0.65 20.55 -12.34
C ASN A 191 2.04 20.65 -12.97
N GLY A 192 2.44 19.72 -13.84
CA GLY A 192 3.78 19.68 -14.45
C GLY A 192 4.90 19.37 -13.46
N VAL A 193 4.60 18.63 -12.38
CA VAL A 193 5.58 18.24 -11.35
C VAL A 193 5.84 16.75 -11.44
N SER A 194 7.12 16.34 -11.38
CA SER A 194 7.51 14.94 -11.27
C SER A 194 8.77 14.79 -10.42
N PHE A 195 8.87 13.67 -9.68
CA PHE A 195 10.04 13.36 -8.86
C PHE A 195 10.02 11.90 -8.41
N ASP A 196 11.21 11.43 -7.97
CA ASP A 196 11.40 10.13 -7.35
C ASP A 196 11.38 10.23 -5.82
N SER A 197 11.00 9.13 -5.19
CA SER A 197 10.87 8.98 -3.74
C SER A 197 11.62 7.73 -3.28
N TYR A 198 12.72 7.94 -2.57
CA TYR A 198 13.58 6.88 -2.03
C TYR A 198 13.49 6.81 -0.51
N MET A 199 13.59 5.60 0.03
CA MET A 199 13.68 5.39 1.47
C MET A 199 14.88 6.11 2.06
N LEU A 200 14.66 6.90 3.10
CA LEU A 200 15.74 7.46 3.92
C LEU A 200 16.35 6.38 4.82
N LYS A 201 17.65 6.42 4.95
CA LYS A 201 18.44 5.50 5.78
C LYS A 201 18.94 6.17 7.03
N GLU A 202 19.19 5.37 8.06
CA GLU A 202 19.80 5.84 9.30
C GLU A 202 21.19 6.41 9.06
N LYS A 203 21.62 7.32 9.96
CA LYS A 203 22.94 7.95 9.87
C LYS A 203 24.09 6.95 9.76
N ASN A 204 23.99 5.83 10.46
CA ASN A 204 25.01 4.79 10.55
C ASN A 204 24.77 3.60 9.62
N ASP A 205 23.80 3.68 8.69
CA ASP A 205 23.55 2.60 7.74
C ASP A 205 24.72 2.54 6.72
N PRO A 206 25.46 1.41 6.64
CA PRO A 206 26.60 1.26 5.75
C PRO A 206 26.23 1.30 4.27
N THR A 207 24.94 1.09 3.95
CA THR A 207 24.45 1.11 2.58
C THR A 207 23.88 2.48 2.17
N ARG A 208 23.95 3.50 3.06
CA ARG A 208 23.55 4.87 2.74
C ARG A 208 24.56 5.50 1.79
N GLN A 209 24.08 6.06 0.70
CA GLN A 209 24.94 6.78 -0.24
C GLN A 209 25.46 8.08 0.39
N ALA A 210 26.69 8.48 0.04
CA ALA A 210 27.34 9.64 0.63
C ALA A 210 26.58 10.96 0.37
N ASN A 211 25.86 11.06 -0.75
CA ASN A 211 25.03 12.20 -1.14
C ASN A 211 23.60 12.15 -0.60
N GLN A 212 23.19 11.03 0.02
CA GLN A 212 21.87 10.89 0.61
C GLN A 212 21.88 11.41 2.05
N ARG A 213 21.00 12.35 2.39
CA ARG A 213 20.83 12.76 3.80
C ARG A 213 20.35 11.59 4.66
N ALA A 214 20.73 11.61 5.93
CA ALA A 214 20.22 10.63 6.89
C ALA A 214 18.77 10.95 7.28
N ARG A 215 18.03 9.91 7.69
CA ARG A 215 16.72 10.06 8.35
C ARG A 215 16.87 10.81 9.66
N THR A 216 15.87 11.61 9.99
CA THR A 216 15.64 12.20 11.31
C THR A 216 14.25 11.78 11.81
N ASP A 217 13.96 11.99 13.09
CA ASP A 217 12.64 11.63 13.62
C ASP A 217 11.50 12.50 13.05
N ASP A 218 11.81 13.69 12.56
CA ASP A 218 10.86 14.57 11.84
C ASP A 218 10.48 14.03 10.46
N ASP A 219 11.23 13.09 9.90
CA ASP A 219 10.91 12.45 8.63
C ASP A 219 9.88 11.31 8.77
N GLY A 220 9.78 10.73 9.95
CA GLY A 220 8.91 9.59 10.26
C GLY A 220 9.67 8.37 10.75
N PRO A 221 8.97 7.23 10.95
CA PRO A 221 9.54 6.02 11.50
C PRO A 221 10.66 5.42 10.63
N PRO A 222 11.59 4.67 11.22
CA PRO A 222 12.57 3.87 10.48
C PRO A 222 11.88 2.97 9.44
N LEU A 223 12.48 2.83 8.27
CA LEU A 223 12.01 2.04 7.11
C LEU A 223 10.74 2.58 6.43
N LEU A 224 10.13 3.66 6.93
CA LEU A 224 8.93 4.28 6.34
C LEU A 224 9.19 5.70 5.80
N ALA A 225 10.20 6.39 6.33
CA ALA A 225 10.56 7.74 5.91
C ALA A 225 11.19 7.76 4.51
N VAL A 226 10.84 8.77 3.72
CA VAL A 226 11.36 9.00 2.36
C VAL A 226 11.97 10.39 2.21
N ASP A 227 12.80 10.57 1.19
CA ASP A 227 13.42 11.85 0.86
C ASP A 227 12.44 12.87 0.23
N ASN A 228 11.52 12.39 -0.60
CA ASN A 228 10.46 13.17 -1.23
C ASN A 228 9.10 12.51 -0.98
N ARG A 229 8.22 13.19 -0.25
CA ARG A 229 6.87 12.72 0.03
C ARG A 229 5.93 13.03 -1.13
N LEU A 230 4.96 12.13 -1.36
CA LEU A 230 3.80 12.40 -2.21
C LEU A 230 2.89 13.42 -1.50
N VAL A 231 2.72 14.62 -2.06
CA VAL A 231 1.91 15.69 -1.43
C VAL A 231 0.56 15.79 -2.10
N ILE A 232 -0.52 15.76 -1.32
CA ILE A 232 -1.90 15.88 -1.81
C ILE A 232 -2.72 16.90 -1.01
N PRO A 233 -3.69 17.58 -1.64
CA PRO A 233 -4.54 18.56 -0.95
C PRO A 233 -5.63 17.89 -0.11
N GLN A 234 -5.80 18.36 1.13
CA GLN A 234 -6.87 17.94 2.04
C GLN A 234 -8.25 18.17 1.43
N GLY A 235 -9.16 17.20 1.62
CA GLY A 235 -10.58 17.31 1.26
C GLY A 235 -10.87 17.26 -0.24
N LYS A 236 -9.84 17.11 -1.08
CA LYS A 236 -9.95 17.00 -2.52
C LYS A 236 -10.01 15.54 -2.96
N VAL A 237 -10.68 15.28 -4.06
CA VAL A 237 -10.70 13.96 -4.70
C VAL A 237 -9.42 13.81 -5.51
N VAL A 238 -8.54 12.93 -5.06
CA VAL A 238 -7.28 12.62 -5.74
C VAL A 238 -7.39 11.26 -6.41
N LYS A 239 -7.21 11.23 -7.72
CA LYS A 239 -7.14 10.01 -8.50
C LYS A 239 -5.67 9.58 -8.63
N PHE A 240 -5.39 8.34 -8.31
CA PHE A 240 -4.10 7.71 -8.56
C PHE A 240 -4.19 6.81 -9.80
N ILE A 241 -3.28 7.00 -10.74
CA ILE A 241 -3.03 6.10 -11.86
C ILE A 241 -1.78 5.31 -11.52
N VAL A 242 -1.94 4.04 -11.18
CA VAL A 242 -0.88 3.19 -10.63
C VAL A 242 -0.38 2.22 -11.69
N THR A 243 0.93 2.18 -11.89
CA THR A 243 1.61 1.29 -12.83
C THR A 243 3.00 0.92 -12.31
N ALA A 244 3.71 0.07 -13.01
CA ALA A 244 5.12 -0.24 -12.76
C ALA A 244 5.91 -0.23 -14.07
N ASP A 245 7.22 -0.02 -13.95
CA ASP A 245 8.14 0.06 -15.08
C ASP A 245 8.94 -1.25 -15.30
N ASP A 246 9.07 -2.07 -14.26
CA ASP A 246 9.91 -3.28 -14.27
C ASP A 246 9.17 -4.55 -13.86
N VAL A 247 8.86 -4.71 -12.58
CA VAL A 247 8.15 -5.87 -12.01
C VAL A 247 6.83 -5.44 -11.35
N ILE A 248 6.04 -6.39 -10.89
CA ILE A 248 4.81 -6.06 -10.16
C ILE A 248 5.17 -5.50 -8.79
N HIS A 249 4.55 -4.36 -8.43
CA HIS A 249 4.56 -3.75 -7.10
C HIS A 249 3.12 -3.56 -6.62
N SER A 250 2.90 -3.06 -5.43
CA SER A 250 1.57 -2.65 -4.97
C SER A 250 1.65 -1.39 -4.12
N PHE A 251 0.95 -0.35 -4.54
CA PHE A 251 0.86 0.92 -3.82
C PHE A 251 -0.18 0.79 -2.71
N ALA A 252 0.26 0.77 -1.45
CA ALA A 252 -0.64 0.57 -0.33
C ALA A 252 -0.41 1.59 0.78
N VAL A 253 -1.49 2.27 1.19
CA VAL A 253 -1.52 3.21 2.32
C VAL A 253 -2.67 2.80 3.24
N PRO A 254 -2.40 2.09 4.35
CA PRO A 254 -3.44 1.50 5.20
C PRO A 254 -4.44 2.49 5.77
N ALA A 255 -4.00 3.69 6.18
CA ALA A 255 -4.86 4.73 6.72
C ALA A 255 -5.87 5.30 5.70
N PHE A 256 -5.63 5.11 4.41
CA PHE A 256 -6.51 5.55 3.31
C PHE A 256 -7.44 4.45 2.82
N TRP A 257 -7.24 3.21 3.28
CA TRP A 257 -7.87 2.01 2.73
C TRP A 257 -7.52 1.79 1.24
N VAL A 258 -6.29 2.11 0.87
CA VAL A 258 -5.79 1.94 -0.50
C VAL A 258 -4.79 0.80 -0.53
N LYS A 259 -5.02 -0.13 -1.43
CA LYS A 259 -4.06 -1.11 -1.93
C LYS A 259 -4.37 -1.34 -3.40
N GLN A 260 -3.47 -0.91 -4.27
CA GLN A 260 -3.60 -1.03 -5.72
C GLN A 260 -2.32 -1.60 -6.31
N ASP A 261 -2.45 -2.71 -7.01
CA ASP A 261 -1.31 -3.34 -7.67
C ASP A 261 -0.82 -2.47 -8.83
N ALA A 262 0.50 -2.40 -8.96
CA ALA A 262 1.23 -1.68 -9.98
C ALA A 262 1.82 -2.71 -10.95
N ASN A 263 1.10 -2.98 -12.06
CA ASN A 263 1.49 -3.98 -13.04
C ASN A 263 2.18 -3.32 -14.24
N PRO A 264 3.34 -3.84 -14.69
CA PRO A 264 3.98 -3.35 -15.90
C PRO A 264 3.04 -3.41 -17.12
N GLY A 265 3.01 -2.32 -17.89
CA GLY A 265 2.19 -2.23 -19.09
C GLY A 265 0.68 -2.07 -18.86
N GLN A 266 0.22 -1.93 -17.62
CA GLN A 266 -1.18 -1.69 -17.25
C GLN A 266 -1.32 -0.43 -16.42
N LEU A 267 -2.44 0.28 -16.58
CA LEU A 267 -2.79 1.45 -15.78
C LEU A 267 -4.00 1.09 -14.92
N HIS A 268 -3.79 1.08 -13.61
CA HIS A 268 -4.85 0.85 -12.65
C HIS A 268 -5.26 2.16 -12.00
N GLU A 269 -6.56 2.34 -11.77
CA GLU A 269 -7.07 3.55 -11.14
C GLU A 269 -7.57 3.25 -9.73
N THR A 270 -7.21 4.12 -8.80
CA THR A 270 -7.81 4.19 -7.47
C THR A 270 -7.94 5.65 -7.06
N TRP A 271 -8.65 5.93 -5.97
CA TRP A 271 -8.87 7.30 -5.54
C TRP A 271 -8.99 7.44 -4.04
N VAL A 272 -8.71 8.62 -3.56
CA VAL A 272 -8.86 8.99 -2.15
C VAL A 272 -9.46 10.38 -2.00
N LYS A 273 -10.13 10.58 -0.88
CA LYS A 273 -10.46 11.90 -0.35
C LYS A 273 -10.08 11.90 1.11
N VAL A 274 -9.00 12.58 1.46
CA VAL A 274 -8.47 12.57 2.81
C VAL A 274 -8.96 13.79 3.57
N ASP A 275 -9.66 13.57 4.68
CA ASP A 275 -10.31 14.64 5.44
C ASP A 275 -9.38 15.30 6.46
N ARG A 276 -8.30 14.64 6.87
CA ARG A 276 -7.39 15.09 7.91
C ARG A 276 -5.99 15.35 7.36
N PRO A 277 -5.42 16.55 7.60
CA PRO A 277 -4.04 16.82 7.23
C PRO A 277 -3.08 16.01 8.11
N GLY A 278 -1.89 15.70 7.59
CA GLY A 278 -0.88 14.91 8.29
C GLY A 278 0.00 14.11 7.35
N VAL A 279 0.90 13.31 7.92
CA VAL A 279 1.77 12.39 7.18
C VAL A 279 1.29 10.97 7.38
N TYR A 280 1.14 10.24 6.28
CA TYR A 280 0.61 8.88 6.25
C TYR A 280 1.59 7.96 5.55
N PHE A 281 1.90 6.84 6.18
CA PHE A 281 2.88 5.91 5.67
C PHE A 281 2.23 4.67 5.07
N GLY A 282 2.93 4.13 4.08
CA GLY A 282 2.58 2.91 3.38
C GLY A 282 3.82 2.14 2.94
N GLN A 283 3.59 1.00 2.32
CA GLN A 283 4.66 0.12 1.86
C GLN A 283 4.26 -0.55 0.55
N CYS A 284 5.26 -0.98 -0.22
CA CYS A 284 5.03 -1.92 -1.30
C CYS A 284 4.41 -3.19 -0.73
N SER A 285 3.28 -3.63 -1.30
CA SER A 285 2.48 -4.75 -0.80
C SER A 285 2.36 -5.92 -1.78
N GLU A 286 3.23 -5.97 -2.80
CA GLU A 286 3.44 -7.11 -3.70
C GLU A 286 4.93 -7.41 -3.82
N LEU A 287 5.32 -8.68 -3.67
CA LEU A 287 6.72 -9.09 -3.65
C LEU A 287 7.42 -8.73 -4.95
N CYS A 288 8.37 -7.79 -4.89
CA CYS A 288 9.06 -7.21 -6.04
C CYS A 288 10.58 -7.46 -6.04
N GLY A 289 11.09 -8.33 -5.19
CA GLY A 289 12.50 -8.71 -5.14
C GLY A 289 13.19 -8.41 -3.80
N ALA A 290 14.51 -8.35 -3.82
CA ALA A 290 15.36 -8.35 -2.61
C ALA A 290 15.13 -7.16 -1.66
N ARG A 291 14.66 -6.03 -2.17
CA ARG A 291 14.42 -4.82 -1.36
C ARG A 291 12.93 -4.45 -1.29
N HIS A 292 12.03 -5.42 -1.43
CA HIS A 292 10.60 -5.23 -1.35
C HIS A 292 10.15 -4.46 -0.09
N GLY A 293 10.72 -4.77 1.08
CA GLY A 293 10.44 -4.07 2.33
C GLY A 293 11.14 -2.72 2.50
N PHE A 294 11.89 -2.25 1.49
CA PHE A 294 12.75 -1.07 1.56
C PHE A 294 12.40 -0.03 0.49
N MET A 295 11.13 0.01 0.08
CA MET A 295 10.55 1.01 -0.81
C MET A 295 9.22 1.52 -0.23
N PRO A 296 9.30 2.29 0.85
CA PRO A 296 8.11 2.83 1.53
C PRO A 296 7.40 3.91 0.72
N ILE A 297 6.19 4.22 1.16
CA ILE A 297 5.36 5.29 0.65
C ILE A 297 5.13 6.27 1.81
N ALA A 298 5.35 7.55 1.59
CA ALA A 298 4.93 8.58 2.53
C ALA A 298 4.09 9.63 1.81
N VAL A 299 2.87 9.82 2.28
CA VAL A 299 1.91 10.77 1.73
C VAL A 299 1.72 11.91 2.73
N GLU A 300 1.96 13.12 2.29
CA GLU A 300 1.73 14.33 3.07
C GLU A 300 0.46 15.02 2.59
N VAL A 301 -0.53 15.09 3.47
CA VAL A 301 -1.82 15.70 3.20
C VAL A 301 -1.81 17.11 3.79
N VAL A 302 -1.90 18.12 2.94
CA VAL A 302 -1.77 19.52 3.34
C VAL A 302 -3.03 20.33 3.02
N PRO A 303 -3.30 21.43 3.73
CA PRO A 303 -4.35 22.38 3.32
C PRO A 303 -4.17 22.85 1.86
N PRO A 304 -5.26 23.12 1.11
CA PRO A 304 -5.16 23.48 -0.31
C PRO A 304 -4.24 24.68 -0.63
N ALA A 305 -4.18 25.67 0.29
CA ALA A 305 -3.27 26.82 0.12
C ALA A 305 -1.79 26.41 0.19
N GLN A 306 -1.44 25.47 1.06
CA GLN A 306 -0.07 24.94 1.16
C GLN A 306 0.26 24.05 -0.02
N TYR A 307 -0.71 23.28 -0.52
CA TYR A 307 -0.53 22.51 -1.76
C TYR A 307 -0.12 23.40 -2.93
N ALA A 308 -0.81 24.54 -3.12
CA ALA A 308 -0.46 25.48 -4.18
C ALA A 308 0.97 26.04 -4.02
N GLN A 309 1.39 26.36 -2.79
CA GLN A 309 2.76 26.80 -2.50
C GLN A 309 3.79 25.70 -2.79
N TRP A 310 3.48 24.45 -2.40
CA TRP A 310 4.34 23.31 -2.69
C TRP A 310 4.50 23.09 -4.20
N VAL A 311 3.41 23.12 -4.98
CA VAL A 311 3.47 23.03 -6.45
C VAL A 311 4.38 24.11 -7.03
N ALA A 312 4.22 25.37 -6.60
CA ALA A 312 5.07 26.47 -7.04
C ALA A 312 6.54 26.26 -6.65
N SER A 313 6.83 25.74 -5.45
CA SER A 313 8.20 25.45 -5.01
C SER A 313 8.90 24.36 -5.82
N LYS A 314 8.10 23.48 -6.45
CA LYS A 314 8.60 22.43 -7.39
C LYS A 314 8.67 22.93 -8.84
N GLY A 315 8.42 24.21 -9.10
CA GLY A 315 8.41 24.79 -10.45
C GLY A 315 7.17 24.45 -11.28
N GLY A 316 6.13 23.91 -10.64
CA GLY A 316 4.85 23.58 -11.26
C GLY A 316 3.86 24.73 -11.26
N HIS A 317 2.67 24.47 -11.79
CA HIS A 317 1.55 25.41 -11.86
C HIS A 317 0.24 24.76 -11.39
N MET A 318 -0.69 25.55 -10.91
CA MET A 318 -2.02 25.03 -10.57
C MET A 318 -2.83 24.76 -11.83
N ALA A 319 -3.63 23.69 -11.82
CA ALA A 319 -4.52 23.33 -12.93
C ALA A 319 -5.40 24.53 -13.33
N GLY A 320 -5.43 24.88 -14.63
CA GLY A 320 -6.14 26.04 -15.16
C GLY A 320 -5.37 27.38 -15.11
N ALA A 321 -4.19 27.43 -14.49
CA ALA A 321 -3.27 28.56 -14.64
C ALA A 321 -2.47 28.41 -15.93
N ALA A 322 -2.28 29.50 -16.69
CA ALA A 322 -1.38 29.48 -17.84
C ALA A 322 0.04 29.07 -17.37
N PRO A 323 0.76 28.24 -18.17
CA PRO A 323 2.17 27.93 -17.87
C PRO A 323 2.95 29.25 -17.66
N PRO A 324 3.91 29.32 -16.72
CA PRO A 324 4.76 30.48 -16.60
C PRO A 324 5.42 30.72 -17.95
N ALA A 325 5.34 31.96 -18.43
CA ALA A 325 6.03 32.34 -19.68
C ALA A 325 7.52 31.99 -19.54
N PRO A 326 8.15 31.39 -20.56
CA PRO A 326 9.57 31.07 -20.49
C PRO A 326 10.31 32.37 -20.18
N ASP A 327 11.20 32.32 -19.17
CA ASP A 327 12.00 33.45 -18.73
C ASP A 327 12.69 34.10 -19.94
N SER A 328 12.26 35.30 -20.32
CA SER A 328 12.77 36.03 -21.45
C SER A 328 14.22 36.53 -21.25
N THR A 329 14.85 36.18 -20.11
CA THR A 329 16.23 36.54 -19.79
C THR A 329 17.28 35.55 -20.37
N ALA A 330 16.84 34.39 -20.91
CA ALA A 330 17.76 33.45 -21.57
C ALA A 330 17.92 33.68 -23.09
N ALA A 331 17.24 34.67 -23.70
CA ALA A 331 17.25 34.92 -25.14
C ALA A 331 18.29 35.97 -25.61
N THR A 332 19.27 36.28 -24.78
CA THR A 332 20.34 37.19 -25.21
C THR A 332 21.68 36.50 -25.13
N GLN A 333 22.01 35.70 -26.13
CA GLN A 333 23.32 35.45 -26.72
C GLN A 333 23.30 34.20 -27.62
N LEU A 334 22.71 34.30 -28.80
CA LEU A 334 23.19 33.53 -29.96
C LEU A 334 23.26 34.50 -31.13
N THR A 335 24.41 35.11 -31.26
CA THR A 335 24.83 35.78 -32.49
C THR A 335 24.94 34.74 -33.61
N PRO A 336 24.31 34.94 -34.77
CA PRO A 336 24.49 34.02 -35.89
C PRO A 336 25.84 34.34 -36.58
N THR A 337 26.79 33.45 -36.46
CA THR A 337 27.99 33.50 -37.23
C THR A 337 27.92 32.45 -38.34
N ASN A 338 27.93 32.96 -39.59
CA ASN A 338 28.22 32.30 -40.87
C ASN A 338 27.22 31.31 -41.49
N ALA A 339 26.54 31.86 -42.49
CA ALA A 339 25.97 31.12 -43.58
C ALA A 339 27.05 30.41 -44.43
N ALA A 340 26.91 29.11 -44.65
CA ALA A 340 27.51 28.35 -45.72
C ALA A 340 26.45 27.95 -46.74
N PRO A 341 26.77 27.88 -48.04
CA PRO A 341 25.77 27.92 -49.10
C PRO A 341 25.03 26.61 -49.30
N ALA A 342 23.79 26.75 -49.72
CA ALA A 342 22.84 25.68 -50.05
C ALA A 342 23.41 24.75 -51.15
N ALA A 343 23.46 23.45 -50.84
CA ALA A 343 23.61 22.39 -51.85
C ALA A 343 22.22 21.95 -52.31
N ALA A 344 22.09 21.91 -53.63
CA ALA A 344 20.86 21.65 -54.38
C ALA A 344 20.27 20.24 -54.10
N GLN A 345 18.99 20.14 -53.91
CA GLN A 345 18.23 18.89 -53.96
C GLN A 345 18.09 18.39 -55.38
N PRO A 346 18.25 17.08 -55.69
CA PRO A 346 17.83 16.51 -56.96
C PRO A 346 16.34 16.18 -56.95
N ALA A 347 15.69 16.43 -58.08
CA ALA A 347 14.28 16.24 -58.35
C ALA A 347 13.87 14.77 -58.40
N PRO A 348 12.54 14.45 -58.21
CA PRO A 348 12.07 13.07 -58.21
C PRO A 348 11.94 12.51 -59.61
N ALA A 349 12.46 11.30 -59.81
CA ALA A 349 12.31 10.53 -61.03
C ALA A 349 10.96 9.82 -61.04
N THR A 350 10.13 10.13 -62.04
CA THR A 350 8.97 9.37 -62.52
C THR A 350 9.46 8.10 -63.20
N GLY A 351 9.00 6.93 -62.76
CA GLY A 351 9.25 5.64 -63.40
C GLY A 351 8.05 4.71 -63.25
N THR A 352 7.42 4.49 -64.33
CA THR A 352 6.30 3.66 -64.75
C THR A 352 6.20 2.27 -64.13
N ALA A 353 4.95 1.87 -64.00
CA ALA A 353 4.47 0.53 -63.68
C ALA A 353 4.94 -0.54 -64.68
N ASP A 354 5.19 -1.74 -64.17
CA ASP A 354 4.82 -2.99 -64.86
C ASP A 354 4.65 -4.13 -63.85
N GLY A 355 3.58 -4.89 -64.03
CA GLY A 355 3.12 -5.96 -63.19
C GLY A 355 3.77 -7.32 -63.50
N ASN A 356 3.59 -8.22 -62.57
CA ASN A 356 3.23 -9.65 -62.70
C ASN A 356 3.41 -10.28 -61.31
N ALA A 357 2.35 -10.74 -60.66
CA ALA A 357 1.69 -12.02 -60.79
C ALA A 357 2.47 -13.20 -60.13
N VAL A 358 1.81 -13.76 -59.16
CA VAL A 358 1.70 -15.20 -58.76
C VAL A 358 2.96 -15.87 -58.16
N GLU A 359 2.87 -16.38 -56.91
CA GLU A 359 2.60 -17.80 -56.63
C GLU A 359 2.49 -18.10 -55.16
N GLN A 360 1.49 -18.88 -54.82
CA GLN A 360 1.25 -19.56 -53.55
C GLN A 360 2.25 -20.69 -53.32
N ALA A 361 2.66 -20.93 -52.08
CA ALA A 361 2.90 -22.27 -51.59
C ALA A 361 2.65 -22.37 -50.10
N ALA A 362 1.58 -23.07 -49.79
CA ALA A 362 1.30 -23.69 -48.48
C ALA A 362 2.14 -24.96 -48.30
N THR A 363 2.08 -25.47 -47.07
CA THR A 363 2.51 -26.79 -46.52
C THR A 363 3.80 -26.72 -45.68
N ASN A 364 3.92 -27.21 -44.44
CA ASN A 364 3.31 -28.34 -43.73
C ASN A 364 3.73 -28.26 -42.26
N GLN A 365 2.80 -28.51 -41.38
CA GLN A 365 3.13 -29.14 -40.09
C GLN A 365 3.51 -30.64 -40.32
N PRO A 366 4.26 -31.28 -39.42
CA PRO A 366 3.58 -32.32 -38.65
C PRO A 366 3.88 -32.32 -37.14
N ALA A 367 2.86 -32.77 -36.43
CA ALA A 367 2.86 -33.23 -35.05
C ALA A 367 3.50 -34.65 -34.96
N THR A 368 4.21 -34.89 -33.83
CA THR A 368 4.33 -36.19 -33.13
C THR A 368 4.73 -35.86 -31.69
N ALA A 369 3.97 -36.09 -30.63
CA ALA A 369 3.52 -37.29 -29.95
C ALA A 369 4.67 -38.17 -29.31
N GLN A 370 4.49 -38.38 -27.98
CA GLN A 370 5.01 -39.46 -27.10
C GLN A 370 6.43 -39.29 -26.53
N ASN A 371 6.63 -39.14 -25.24
CA ASN A 371 6.42 -40.08 -24.15
C ASN A 371 6.25 -39.32 -22.81
#